data_c98aa7a2e460881f2ddb42ff79813e15
#
_entry.id   c98aa7a2e460881f2ddb42ff79813e15
#
_cell.length_a   1.000
_cell.length_b   1.000
_cell.length_c   1.000
_cell.angle_alpha   90.00
_cell.angle_beta   90.00
_cell.angle_gamma   90.00
#
_symmetry.space_group_name_H-M   'P 1'
#
loop_
_entity.id
_entity.type
_entity.pdbx_description
1 polymer ?
#
loop_
_entity_poly.entity_id
_entity_poly.type
_entity_poly.pdbx_seq_one_letter_code
_entity_poly.pdbx_strand_id
1 'polypeptide(L)'
;MDEPTPILSAVYRGQKDELSALLAAGPKVRLFEAAALGDATRVRELAAADRAAIEARSPDGWPPLHLAAHFGHGDAVDALLESRADVGTRSSNHEHNMALHAALAGRGDARIVSRLLACGADVNARAAGGHTALHETAFRGNLALAELLLAHGAAAARNDDGQTPLDIAQAQGHAALARRLRGELP
;
A
#
# COMPACT_ATOMS: atom_id res chain seq x y z
N MET A 1 6.29 -13.52 -13.68
CA MET A 1 5.84 -12.12 -13.59
C MET A 1 6.47 -11.39 -14.76
N ASP A 2 5.67 -10.65 -15.47
CA ASP A 2 6.16 -9.86 -16.61
C ASP A 2 6.87 -8.60 -16.09
N GLU A 3 7.76 -8.05 -16.92
CA GLU A 3 8.46 -6.81 -16.55
C GLU A 3 7.46 -5.63 -16.43
N PRO A 4 7.69 -4.70 -15.49
CA PRO A 4 6.87 -3.50 -15.37
C PRO A 4 6.94 -2.68 -16.67
N THR A 5 5.87 -1.93 -16.96
CA THR A 5 5.86 -1.04 -18.12
C THR A 5 6.96 0.04 -18.01
N PRO A 6 7.39 0.66 -19.12
CA PRO A 6 8.38 1.74 -19.06
C PRO A 6 8.00 2.86 -18.08
N ILE A 7 6.71 3.26 -18.04
CA ILE A 7 6.21 4.26 -17.09
C ILE A 7 6.39 3.79 -15.65
N LEU A 8 5.94 2.56 -15.32
CA LEU A 8 6.11 2.01 -13.97
C LEU A 8 7.59 1.85 -13.60
N SER A 9 8.44 1.40 -14.53
CA SER A 9 9.89 1.30 -14.31
C SER A 9 10.50 2.65 -13.94
N ALA A 10 10.15 3.72 -14.65
CA ALA A 10 10.62 5.06 -14.35
C ALA A 10 10.10 5.58 -12.99
N VAL A 11 8.83 5.25 -12.64
CA VAL A 11 8.25 5.58 -11.33
C VAL A 11 8.98 4.84 -10.20
N TYR A 12 9.20 3.54 -10.32
CA TYR A 12 9.88 2.73 -9.30
C TYR A 12 11.32 3.20 -9.06
N ARG A 13 12.02 3.63 -10.11
CA ARG A 13 13.40 4.12 -10.03
C ARG A 13 13.49 5.59 -9.66
N GLY A 14 12.36 6.32 -9.60
CA GLY A 14 12.33 7.76 -9.35
C GLY A 14 12.99 8.61 -10.46
N GLN A 15 13.01 8.10 -11.69
CA GLN A 15 13.66 8.70 -12.85
C GLN A 15 12.77 9.78 -13.50
N LYS A 16 12.77 10.97 -12.92
CA LYS A 16 11.85 12.06 -13.30
C LYS A 16 12.01 12.51 -14.75
N ASP A 17 13.24 12.61 -15.24
CA ASP A 17 13.52 13.08 -16.62
C ASP A 17 13.05 12.05 -17.65
N GLU A 18 13.32 10.76 -17.41
CA GLU A 18 12.84 9.67 -18.23
C GLU A 18 11.32 9.59 -18.23
N LEU A 19 10.70 9.71 -17.06
CA LEU A 19 9.25 9.74 -16.92
C LEU A 19 8.63 10.90 -17.70
N SER A 20 9.22 12.09 -17.61
CA SER A 20 8.76 13.28 -18.35
C SER A 20 8.87 13.06 -19.86
N ALA A 21 9.96 12.49 -20.35
CA ALA A 21 10.15 12.17 -21.76
C ALA A 21 9.14 11.11 -22.24
N LEU A 22 8.92 10.05 -21.43
CA LEU A 22 7.92 9.02 -21.75
C LEU A 22 6.52 9.61 -21.86
N LEU A 23 6.11 10.47 -20.92
CA LEU A 23 4.77 11.08 -20.92
C LEU A 23 4.62 12.09 -22.07
N ALA A 24 5.67 12.83 -22.42
CA ALA A 24 5.67 13.76 -23.55
C ALA A 24 5.50 13.07 -24.91
N ALA A 25 5.91 11.80 -25.03
CA ALA A 25 5.68 10.98 -26.21
C ALA A 25 4.20 10.59 -26.42
N GLY A 26 3.30 10.93 -25.49
CA GLY A 26 1.86 10.71 -25.59
C GLY A 26 1.42 9.23 -25.51
N PRO A 27 1.96 8.41 -24.60
CA PRO A 27 1.60 7.02 -24.50
C PRO A 27 0.16 6.86 -24.00
N LYS A 28 -0.45 5.70 -24.30
CA LYS A 28 -1.73 5.33 -23.67
C LYS A 28 -1.48 4.94 -22.22
N VAL A 29 -1.67 5.89 -21.29
CA VAL A 29 -1.57 5.65 -19.86
C VAL A 29 -2.72 4.74 -19.39
N ARG A 30 -2.40 3.63 -18.73
CA ARG A 30 -3.36 2.71 -18.13
C ARG A 30 -3.73 3.16 -16.72
N LEU A 31 -4.81 2.61 -16.16
CA LEU A 31 -5.32 3.03 -14.85
C LEU A 31 -4.30 2.80 -13.73
N PHE A 32 -3.61 1.67 -13.72
CA PHE A 32 -2.58 1.38 -12.73
C PHE A 32 -1.35 2.33 -12.85
N GLU A 33 -1.01 2.78 -14.07
CA GLU A 33 0.04 3.79 -14.26
C GLU A 33 -0.41 5.16 -13.77
N ALA A 34 -1.65 5.58 -14.08
CA ALA A 34 -2.24 6.81 -13.54
C ALA A 34 -2.27 6.81 -12.00
N ALA A 35 -2.58 5.66 -11.40
CA ALA A 35 -2.55 5.46 -9.97
C ALA A 35 -1.13 5.60 -9.38
N ALA A 36 -0.13 4.99 -10.03
CA ALA A 36 1.29 5.09 -9.64
C ALA A 36 1.86 6.50 -9.82
N LEU A 37 1.33 7.27 -10.77
CA LEU A 37 1.69 8.67 -11.01
C LEU A 37 0.98 9.65 -10.06
N GLY A 38 -0.09 9.22 -9.39
CA GLY A 38 -0.92 10.07 -8.55
C GLY A 38 -1.87 10.99 -9.32
N ASP A 39 -2.09 10.72 -10.60
CA ASP A 39 -3.02 11.50 -11.43
C ASP A 39 -4.47 11.10 -11.15
N ALA A 40 -5.04 11.69 -10.10
CA ALA A 40 -6.40 11.40 -9.64
C ALA A 40 -7.47 11.74 -10.70
N THR A 41 -7.24 12.76 -11.53
CA THR A 41 -8.16 13.12 -12.62
C THR A 41 -8.19 12.01 -13.65
N ARG A 42 -7.01 11.56 -14.08
CA ARG A 42 -6.89 10.48 -15.05
C ARG A 42 -7.40 9.15 -14.51
N VAL A 43 -7.21 8.89 -13.21
CA VAL A 43 -7.80 7.73 -12.52
C VAL A 43 -9.32 7.75 -12.66
N ARG A 44 -10.00 8.87 -12.35
CA ARG A 44 -11.47 8.97 -12.47
C ARG A 44 -11.95 8.76 -13.91
N GLU A 45 -11.29 9.38 -14.88
CA GLU A 45 -11.61 9.23 -16.31
C GLU A 45 -11.53 7.77 -16.76
N LEU A 46 -10.41 7.11 -16.46
CA LEU A 46 -10.16 5.74 -16.88
C LEU A 46 -11.07 4.74 -16.16
N ALA A 47 -11.34 4.93 -14.87
CA ALA A 47 -12.26 4.10 -14.09
C ALA A 47 -13.72 4.23 -14.58
N ALA A 48 -14.12 5.44 -15.02
CA ALA A 48 -15.44 5.67 -15.60
C ALA A 48 -15.59 5.04 -17.00
N ALA A 49 -14.52 5.06 -17.78
CA ALA A 49 -14.50 4.50 -19.14
C ALA A 49 -14.48 2.97 -19.13
N ASP A 50 -13.76 2.36 -18.19
CA ASP A 50 -13.64 0.91 -18.06
C ASP A 50 -13.59 0.48 -16.58
N ARG A 51 -14.70 -0.01 -16.06
CA ARG A 51 -14.78 -0.49 -14.67
C ARG A 51 -13.89 -1.71 -14.39
N ALA A 52 -13.62 -2.55 -15.39
CA ALA A 52 -12.75 -3.70 -15.22
C ALA A 52 -11.29 -3.28 -14.98
N ALA A 53 -10.90 -2.09 -15.47
CA ALA A 53 -9.57 -1.54 -15.24
C ALA A 53 -9.30 -1.23 -13.75
N ILE A 54 -10.33 -1.05 -12.91
CA ILE A 54 -10.17 -0.73 -11.48
C ILE A 54 -9.43 -1.85 -10.74
N GLU A 55 -9.69 -3.11 -11.11
CA GLU A 55 -9.04 -4.29 -10.52
C GLU A 55 -7.97 -4.91 -11.44
N ALA A 56 -7.73 -4.29 -12.60
CA ALA A 56 -6.71 -4.77 -13.55
C ALA A 56 -5.31 -4.58 -12.96
N ARG A 57 -4.55 -5.65 -12.95
CA ARG A 57 -3.20 -5.65 -12.37
C ARG A 57 -2.16 -5.15 -13.36
N SER A 58 -1.15 -4.50 -12.83
CA SER A 58 0.10 -4.23 -13.57
C SER A 58 0.82 -5.55 -13.92
N PRO A 59 1.78 -5.55 -14.86
CA PRO A 59 2.51 -6.76 -15.23
C PRO A 59 3.21 -7.46 -14.05
N ASP A 60 3.63 -6.69 -13.04
CA ASP A 60 4.22 -7.18 -11.78
C ASP A 60 3.19 -7.50 -10.68
N GLY A 61 1.90 -7.51 -11.02
CA GLY A 61 0.83 -8.06 -10.20
C GLY A 61 0.15 -7.08 -9.24
N TRP A 62 0.39 -5.78 -9.35
CA TRP A 62 -0.19 -4.78 -8.46
C TRP A 62 -1.51 -4.20 -8.98
N PRO A 63 -2.61 -4.24 -8.19
CA PRO A 63 -3.80 -3.45 -8.49
C PRO A 63 -3.54 -1.95 -8.39
N PRO A 64 -4.32 -1.09 -9.09
CA PRO A 64 -4.16 0.36 -9.05
C PRO A 64 -4.18 0.95 -7.63
N LEU A 65 -5.08 0.46 -6.75
CA LEU A 65 -5.19 0.93 -5.37
C LEU A 65 -3.91 0.68 -4.56
N HIS A 66 -3.21 -0.45 -4.80
CA HIS A 66 -1.93 -0.75 -4.14
C HIS A 66 -0.85 0.24 -4.57
N LEU A 67 -0.76 0.53 -5.87
CA LEU A 67 0.24 1.47 -6.41
C LEU A 67 0.01 2.89 -5.88
N ALA A 68 -1.24 3.39 -5.91
CA ALA A 68 -1.56 4.69 -5.35
C ALA A 68 -1.22 4.77 -3.85
N ALA A 69 -1.54 3.73 -3.08
CA ALA A 69 -1.26 3.65 -1.66
C ALA A 69 0.24 3.57 -1.36
N HIS A 70 0.99 2.74 -2.10
CA HIS A 70 2.43 2.57 -1.95
C HIS A 70 3.21 3.87 -2.21
N PHE A 71 2.85 4.59 -3.28
CA PHE A 71 3.50 5.84 -3.63
C PHE A 71 3.01 7.06 -2.83
N GLY A 72 2.01 6.88 -1.94
CA GLY A 72 1.51 7.94 -1.08
C GLY A 72 0.62 8.96 -1.80
N HIS A 73 -0.09 8.53 -2.82
CA HIS A 73 -0.96 9.39 -3.64
C HIS A 73 -2.40 9.38 -3.12
N GLY A 74 -2.66 10.12 -2.03
CA GLY A 74 -3.94 10.15 -1.34
C GLY A 74 -5.12 10.48 -2.23
N ASP A 75 -5.00 11.44 -3.13
CA ASP A 75 -6.10 11.84 -4.02
C ASP A 75 -6.42 10.76 -5.08
N ALA A 76 -5.40 10.00 -5.52
CA ALA A 76 -5.62 8.84 -6.39
C ALA A 76 -6.23 7.66 -5.62
N VAL A 77 -5.86 7.45 -4.35
CA VAL A 77 -6.52 6.49 -3.45
C VAL A 77 -7.99 6.83 -3.30
N ASP A 78 -8.31 8.10 -2.99
CA ASP A 78 -9.70 8.55 -2.87
C ASP A 78 -10.48 8.34 -4.18
N ALA A 79 -9.91 8.70 -5.33
CA ALA A 79 -10.54 8.50 -6.64
C ALA A 79 -10.85 7.02 -6.95
N LEU A 80 -9.94 6.11 -6.58
CA LEU A 80 -10.12 4.66 -6.74
C LEU A 80 -11.22 4.12 -5.81
N LEU A 81 -11.23 4.54 -4.54
CA LEU A 81 -12.23 4.13 -3.56
C LEU A 81 -13.63 4.68 -3.92
N GLU A 82 -13.73 5.93 -4.40
CA GLU A 82 -14.95 6.51 -4.97
C GLU A 82 -15.45 5.72 -6.19
N SER A 83 -14.52 5.20 -6.99
CA SER A 83 -14.80 4.31 -8.13
C SER A 83 -15.10 2.88 -7.72
N ARG A 84 -15.17 2.58 -6.40
CA ARG A 84 -15.46 1.28 -5.81
C ARG A 84 -14.37 0.23 -6.04
N ALA A 85 -13.10 0.62 -5.99
CA ALA A 85 -12.01 -0.33 -5.86
C ALA A 85 -12.17 -1.13 -4.55
N ASP A 86 -11.96 -2.45 -4.64
CA ASP A 86 -12.08 -3.32 -3.48
C ASP A 86 -10.82 -3.24 -2.61
N VAL A 87 -10.96 -2.74 -1.38
CA VAL A 87 -9.88 -2.62 -0.40
C VAL A 87 -9.29 -3.97 0.02
N GLY A 88 -10.06 -5.04 -0.14
CA GLY A 88 -9.67 -6.41 0.19
C GLY A 88 -8.94 -7.14 -0.94
N THR A 89 -8.86 -6.55 -2.14
CA THR A 89 -8.14 -7.17 -3.26
C THR A 89 -6.70 -7.44 -2.88
N ARG A 90 -6.21 -8.64 -3.21
CA ARG A 90 -4.81 -9.05 -3.02
C ARG A 90 -4.00 -8.83 -4.29
N SER A 91 -2.73 -8.44 -4.15
CA SER A 91 -1.78 -8.49 -5.26
C SER A 91 -1.61 -9.94 -5.75
N SER A 92 -1.30 -10.12 -7.03
CA SER A 92 -1.03 -11.45 -7.61
C SER A 92 0.44 -11.81 -7.63
N ASN A 93 1.32 -10.93 -7.11
CA ASN A 93 2.73 -11.22 -6.92
C ASN A 93 2.97 -12.09 -5.68
N HIS A 94 4.24 -12.45 -5.42
CA HIS A 94 4.62 -13.31 -4.30
C HIS A 94 4.32 -12.71 -2.91
N GLU A 95 4.07 -11.40 -2.82
CA GLU A 95 3.78 -10.74 -1.54
C GLU A 95 2.35 -10.97 -1.07
N HIS A 96 1.39 -11.24 -1.99
CA HIS A 96 -0.02 -11.45 -1.69
C HIS A 96 -0.61 -10.43 -0.70
N ASN A 97 -0.12 -9.19 -0.78
CA ASN A 97 -0.51 -8.12 0.14
C ASN A 97 -1.80 -7.41 -0.34
N MET A 98 -2.36 -6.59 0.53
CA MET A 98 -3.49 -5.71 0.25
C MET A 98 -3.02 -4.26 0.23
N ALA A 99 -3.89 -3.34 -0.22
CA ALA A 99 -3.58 -1.93 -0.29
C ALA A 99 -3.10 -1.34 1.05
N LEU A 100 -3.59 -1.84 2.20
CA LEU A 100 -3.13 -1.43 3.53
C LEU A 100 -1.64 -1.78 3.75
N HIS A 101 -1.21 -2.99 3.38
CA HIS A 101 0.20 -3.39 3.46
C HIS A 101 1.05 -2.54 2.52
N ALA A 102 0.58 -2.31 1.28
CA ALA A 102 1.27 -1.48 0.31
C ALA A 102 1.47 -0.04 0.81
N ALA A 103 0.46 0.57 1.46
CA ALA A 103 0.56 1.89 2.07
C ALA A 103 1.66 1.96 3.15
N LEU A 104 1.75 0.93 4.00
CA LEU A 104 2.72 0.86 5.10
C LEU A 104 4.13 0.54 4.59
N ALA A 105 4.25 -0.35 3.59
CA ALA A 105 5.52 -0.67 2.94
C ALA A 105 6.08 0.47 2.09
N GLY A 106 5.22 1.37 1.61
CA GLY A 106 5.57 2.55 0.85
C GLY A 106 5.92 3.76 1.71
N ARG A 107 5.22 4.87 1.48
CA ARG A 107 5.48 6.14 2.18
C ARG A 107 4.96 6.19 3.61
N GLY A 108 4.07 5.27 3.99
CA GLY A 108 3.51 5.23 5.34
C GLY A 108 2.66 6.47 5.68
N ASP A 109 1.85 6.92 4.73
CA ASP A 109 0.98 8.09 4.93
C ASP A 109 -0.23 7.71 5.81
N ALA A 110 -0.32 8.33 7.00
CA ALA A 110 -1.38 8.06 7.97
C ALA A 110 -2.78 8.41 7.42
N ARG A 111 -2.91 9.42 6.54
CA ARG A 111 -4.18 9.76 5.89
C ARG A 111 -4.66 8.60 5.02
N ILE A 112 -3.77 8.01 4.22
CA ILE A 112 -4.09 6.88 3.35
C ILE A 112 -4.46 5.66 4.19
N VAL A 113 -3.68 5.33 5.22
CA VAL A 113 -3.96 4.23 6.14
C VAL A 113 -5.33 4.41 6.78
N SER A 114 -5.64 5.59 7.33
CA SER A 114 -6.95 5.91 7.92
C SER A 114 -8.08 5.77 6.88
N ARG A 115 -7.86 6.22 5.66
CA ARG A 115 -8.86 6.16 4.59
C ARG A 115 -9.18 4.71 4.18
N LEU A 116 -8.14 3.87 4.03
CA LEU A 116 -8.32 2.45 3.73
C LEU A 116 -9.09 1.73 4.85
N LEU A 117 -8.72 1.98 6.13
CA LEU A 117 -9.42 1.41 7.28
C LEU A 117 -10.88 1.87 7.36
N ALA A 118 -11.15 3.16 7.11
CA ALA A 118 -12.51 3.70 7.06
C ALA A 118 -13.36 3.08 5.93
N CYS A 119 -12.72 2.61 4.85
CA CYS A 119 -13.38 1.91 3.75
C CYS A 119 -13.46 0.39 3.96
N GLY A 120 -13.13 -0.12 5.16
CA GLY A 120 -13.31 -1.52 5.53
C GLY A 120 -12.08 -2.41 5.26
N ALA A 121 -10.88 -1.84 5.08
CA ALA A 121 -9.69 -2.67 5.02
C ALA A 121 -9.54 -3.48 6.33
N ASP A 122 -9.31 -4.80 6.20
CA ASP A 122 -9.06 -5.66 7.34
C ASP A 122 -7.68 -5.37 7.94
N VAL A 123 -7.66 -4.75 9.13
CA VAL A 123 -6.44 -4.38 9.86
C VAL A 123 -5.59 -5.59 10.24
N ASN A 124 -6.21 -6.79 10.32
CA ASN A 124 -5.57 -8.05 10.69
C ASN A 124 -5.29 -8.96 9.48
N ALA A 125 -5.53 -8.47 8.28
CA ALA A 125 -5.24 -9.23 7.08
C ALA A 125 -3.78 -9.68 7.05
N ARG A 126 -3.55 -10.91 6.58
CA ARG A 126 -2.23 -11.53 6.50
C ARG A 126 -1.73 -11.50 5.05
N ALA A 127 -0.56 -10.94 4.81
CA ALA A 127 0.19 -11.02 3.57
C ALA A 127 1.06 -12.31 3.54
N ALA A 128 1.95 -12.44 2.56
CA ALA A 128 2.90 -13.56 2.51
C ALA A 128 3.73 -13.66 3.81
N GLY A 129 4.06 -14.88 4.22
CA GLY A 129 4.75 -15.13 5.48
C GLY A 129 3.91 -14.83 6.72
N GLY A 130 2.59 -14.64 6.55
CA GLY A 130 1.67 -14.33 7.64
C GLY A 130 1.83 -12.94 8.26
N HIS A 131 2.52 -12.02 7.57
CA HIS A 131 2.71 -10.66 8.04
C HIS A 131 1.40 -9.86 8.01
N THR A 132 1.13 -9.11 9.10
CA THR A 132 0.03 -8.16 9.19
C THR A 132 0.55 -6.73 9.08
N ALA A 133 -0.36 -5.78 8.92
CA ALA A 133 -0.05 -4.34 8.95
C ALA A 133 0.78 -3.94 10.19
N LEU A 134 0.52 -4.54 11.35
CA LEU A 134 1.26 -4.25 12.57
C LEU A 134 2.71 -4.78 12.54
N HIS A 135 2.97 -5.90 11.86
CA HIS A 135 4.35 -6.39 11.63
C HIS A 135 5.15 -5.41 10.77
N GLU A 136 4.54 -4.85 9.71
CA GLU A 136 5.21 -3.86 8.85
C GLU A 136 5.55 -2.58 9.61
N THR A 137 4.63 -2.06 10.45
CA THR A 137 4.93 -0.90 11.28
C THR A 137 6.01 -1.19 12.34
N ALA A 138 6.05 -2.43 12.84
CA ALA A 138 7.07 -2.86 13.79
C ALA A 138 8.45 -2.95 13.14
N PHE A 139 8.53 -3.44 11.91
CA PHE A 139 9.76 -3.49 11.13
C PHE A 139 10.33 -2.09 10.86
N ARG A 140 9.45 -1.13 10.55
CA ARG A 140 9.83 0.27 10.23
C ARG A 140 9.99 1.17 11.45
N GLY A 141 9.56 0.75 12.63
CA GLY A 141 9.58 1.54 13.85
C GLY A 141 8.59 2.70 13.86
N ASN A 142 7.55 2.66 13.04
CA ASN A 142 6.58 3.75 12.95
C ASN A 142 5.54 3.66 14.07
N LEU A 143 5.84 4.30 15.21
CA LEU A 143 4.98 4.29 16.40
C LEU A 143 3.59 4.87 16.10
N ALA A 144 3.51 6.00 15.39
CA ALA A 144 2.24 6.66 15.11
C ALA A 144 1.29 5.80 14.27
N LEU A 145 1.82 5.10 13.24
CA LEU A 145 1.02 4.18 12.44
C LEU A 145 0.65 2.91 13.23
N ALA A 146 1.53 2.41 14.09
CA ALA A 146 1.20 1.30 14.97
C ALA A 146 0.06 1.65 15.93
N GLU A 147 0.07 2.85 16.51
CA GLU A 147 -1.01 3.35 17.37
C GLU A 147 -2.33 3.48 16.61
N LEU A 148 -2.28 4.00 15.39
CA LEU A 148 -3.44 4.07 14.51
C LEU A 148 -4.04 2.68 14.24
N LEU A 149 -3.20 1.70 13.90
CA LEU A 149 -3.64 0.32 13.66
C LEU A 149 -4.22 -0.33 14.93
N LEU A 150 -3.57 -0.14 16.09
CA LEU A 150 -4.04 -0.64 17.38
C LEU A 150 -5.41 -0.05 17.75
N ALA A 151 -5.61 1.26 17.50
CA ALA A 151 -6.90 1.90 17.70
C ALA A 151 -8.01 1.33 16.80
N HIS A 152 -7.65 0.71 15.67
CA HIS A 152 -8.58 0.00 14.76
C HIS A 152 -8.63 -1.51 15.02
N GLY A 153 -8.09 -1.99 16.14
CA GLY A 153 -8.19 -3.40 16.54
C GLY A 153 -7.11 -4.32 15.96
N ALA A 154 -5.94 -3.77 15.58
CA ALA A 154 -4.83 -4.60 15.17
C ALA A 154 -4.38 -5.53 16.30
N ALA A 155 -4.30 -6.83 16.00
CA ALA A 155 -3.88 -7.86 16.93
C ALA A 155 -2.36 -8.11 16.84
N ALA A 156 -1.74 -8.40 18.00
CA ALA A 156 -0.35 -8.82 18.07
C ALA A 156 -0.20 -10.33 17.71
N ALA A 157 -0.68 -10.71 16.52
CA ALA A 157 -0.63 -12.08 16.02
C ALA A 157 0.82 -12.51 15.72
N ARG A 158 1.05 -13.82 15.59
CA ARG A 158 2.34 -14.34 15.11
C ARG A 158 2.31 -14.49 13.58
N ASN A 159 3.41 -14.14 12.93
CA ASN A 159 3.65 -14.48 11.53
C ASN A 159 3.98 -15.98 11.38
N ASP A 160 4.28 -16.44 10.16
CA ASP A 160 4.56 -17.85 9.90
C ASP A 160 5.91 -18.32 10.49
N ASP A 161 6.83 -17.40 10.78
CA ASP A 161 8.08 -17.65 11.51
C ASP A 161 7.89 -17.65 13.05
N GLY A 162 6.65 -17.49 13.53
CA GLY A 162 6.32 -17.44 14.93
C GLY A 162 6.63 -16.10 15.62
N GLN A 163 7.05 -15.08 14.91
CA GLN A 163 7.40 -13.77 15.43
C GLN A 163 6.15 -12.89 15.61
N THR A 164 6.08 -12.18 16.72
CA THR A 164 5.10 -11.12 16.97
C THR A 164 5.63 -9.77 16.46
N PRO A 165 4.75 -8.74 16.29
CA PRO A 165 5.21 -7.37 16.03
C PRO A 165 6.18 -6.85 17.10
N LEU A 166 6.01 -7.26 18.38
CA LEU A 166 6.94 -6.93 19.46
C LEU A 166 8.33 -7.53 19.23
N ASP A 167 8.40 -8.81 18.86
CA ASP A 167 9.68 -9.47 18.58
C ASP A 167 10.44 -8.75 17.45
N ILE A 168 9.72 -8.35 16.40
CA ILE A 168 10.30 -7.58 15.27
C ILE A 168 10.76 -6.20 15.75
N ALA A 169 9.93 -5.44 16.48
CA ALA A 169 10.31 -4.12 16.97
C ALA A 169 11.57 -4.17 17.86
N GLN A 170 11.70 -5.21 18.69
CA GLN A 170 12.90 -5.43 19.51
C GLN A 170 14.12 -5.77 18.66
N ALA A 171 13.99 -6.67 17.70
CA ALA A 171 15.08 -7.06 16.81
C ALA A 171 15.60 -5.88 15.97
N GLN A 172 14.70 -4.96 15.57
CA GLN A 172 15.04 -3.74 14.82
C GLN A 172 15.51 -2.57 15.72
N GLY A 173 15.48 -2.74 17.06
CA GLY A 173 15.90 -1.70 18.00
C GLY A 173 14.91 -0.55 18.20
N HIS A 174 13.66 -0.73 17.83
CA HIS A 174 12.59 0.28 17.95
C HIS A 174 12.01 0.33 19.37
N ALA A 175 12.80 0.84 20.33
CA ALA A 175 12.50 0.76 21.76
C ALA A 175 11.15 1.41 22.16
N ALA A 176 10.79 2.55 21.57
CA ALA A 176 9.52 3.22 21.86
C ALA A 176 8.32 2.36 21.42
N LEU A 177 8.39 1.81 20.22
CA LEU A 177 7.33 0.93 19.71
C LEU A 177 7.27 -0.39 20.49
N ALA A 178 8.42 -0.97 20.85
CA ALA A 178 8.46 -2.19 21.68
C ALA A 178 7.80 -1.96 23.05
N ARG A 179 8.01 -0.82 23.70
CA ARG A 179 7.33 -0.46 24.96
C ARG A 179 5.81 -0.30 24.78
N ARG A 180 5.40 0.35 23.67
CA ARG A 180 3.98 0.48 23.34
C ARG A 180 3.30 -0.87 23.13
N LEU A 181 3.95 -1.79 22.38
CA LEU A 181 3.43 -3.13 22.12
C LEU A 181 3.40 -4.04 23.36
N ARG A 182 4.23 -3.76 24.39
CA ARG A 182 4.15 -4.42 25.72
C ARG A 182 3.05 -3.85 26.62
N GLY A 183 2.41 -2.76 26.22
CA GLY A 183 1.43 -2.07 27.07
C GLY A 183 2.06 -1.20 28.17
N GLU A 184 3.34 -0.84 28.05
CA GLU A 184 4.06 0.03 29.01
C GLU A 184 3.85 1.52 28.72
N LEU A 185 3.26 1.86 27.60
CA LEU A 185 2.87 3.22 27.22
C LEU A 185 1.35 3.27 27.02
N PRO A 186 0.69 4.36 27.47
CA PRO A 186 -0.74 4.57 27.27
C PRO A 186 -1.09 4.73 25.79
#